data_8957b4db0945fde3ed8ff633d2bac217
#
_entry.id   8957b4db0945fde3ed8ff633d2bac217
#
_cell.length_a   1.000
_cell.length_b   1.000
_cell.length_c   1.000
_cell.angle_alpha   90.00
_cell.angle_beta   90.00
_cell.angle_gamma   90.00
#
_symmetry.space_group_name_H-M   'P 1'
#
loop_
_entity.id
_entity.type
_entity.pdbx_description
1 polymer ?
#
loop_
_entity_poly.entity_id
_entity_poly.type
_entity_poly.pdbx_seq_one_letter_code
_entity_poly.pdbx_strand_id
1 'polypeptide(L)'
;MKKLLFLFVMVYAIKLHIKGKVQGVNYRYSAMQQAISLQLCGWVKNNADGTVSAHVEGPKEIVELFIAWCKQGPPEAQVLHVEIENTEPKNFTDFTILR
;
A
#
# COMPACT_ATOMS: atom_id res chain seq x y z
N MET A 1 31.91 4.65 -13.67
CA MET A 1 31.11 3.99 -12.67
C MET A 1 29.72 4.52 -12.64
N LYS A 2 29.13 4.38 -13.70
CA LYS A 2 27.78 4.84 -13.83
C LYS A 2 26.80 4.09 -12.93
N LYS A 3 27.15 2.91 -12.52
CA LYS A 3 26.26 2.16 -11.66
C LYS A 3 26.06 2.81 -10.31
N LEU A 4 26.87 3.73 -9.95
CA LEU A 4 26.70 4.43 -8.67
C LEU A 4 25.41 5.25 -8.64
N LEU A 5 24.89 5.57 -9.81
CA LEU A 5 23.66 6.35 -9.85
C LEU A 5 22.50 5.64 -9.20
N PHE A 6 22.52 4.33 -9.17
CA PHE A 6 21.44 3.56 -8.58
C PHE A 6 21.34 3.75 -7.08
N LEU A 7 22.40 4.22 -6.46
CA LEU A 7 22.40 4.41 -5.02
C LEU A 7 21.55 5.59 -4.60
N PHE A 8 21.13 6.39 -5.53
CA PHE A 8 20.36 7.60 -5.23
C PHE A 8 18.90 7.48 -5.57
N VAL A 9 18.43 6.26 -5.84
CA VAL A 9 17.00 6.05 -6.04
C VAL A 9 16.30 6.26 -4.72
N MET A 10 15.39 7.22 -4.69
CA MET A 10 14.66 7.53 -3.46
C MET A 10 13.54 6.54 -3.26
N VAL A 11 13.42 6.06 -2.04
CA VAL A 11 12.30 5.22 -1.66
C VAL A 11 11.26 6.10 -0.99
N TYR A 12 10.07 6.12 -1.56
CA TYR A 12 8.95 6.87 -1.04
C TYR A 12 8.12 5.91 -0.18
N ALA A 13 7.74 6.35 1.01
CA ALA A 13 6.97 5.49 1.91
C ALA A 13 5.79 6.26 2.47
N ILE A 14 4.64 5.60 2.51
CA ILE A 14 3.43 6.21 3.04
C ILE A 14 2.66 5.20 3.88
N LYS A 15 1.85 5.74 4.77
CA LYS A 15 0.83 4.98 5.47
C LYS A 15 -0.52 5.34 4.90
N LEU A 16 -1.38 4.34 4.80
CA LEU A 16 -2.74 4.50 4.33
C LEU A 16 -3.69 4.04 5.41
N HIS A 17 -4.78 4.78 5.57
CA HIS A 17 -5.86 4.39 6.46
C HIS A 17 -7.14 4.44 5.63
N ILE A 18 -7.75 3.29 5.43
CA ILE A 18 -8.83 3.12 4.45
C ILE A 18 -10.12 2.85 5.19
N LYS A 19 -11.13 3.69 4.94
CA LYS A 19 -12.42 3.65 5.61
C LYS A 19 -13.51 3.30 4.62
N GLY A 20 -14.53 2.60 5.12
CA GLY A 20 -15.67 2.21 4.31
C GLY A 20 -15.99 0.75 4.52
N LYS A 21 -16.66 0.14 3.55
CA LYS A 21 -16.89 -1.29 3.57
C LYS A 21 -15.68 -1.96 2.95
N VAL A 22 -14.69 -2.25 3.81
CA VAL A 22 -13.37 -2.70 3.35
C VAL A 22 -12.90 -3.98 4.04
N GLN A 23 -13.68 -4.52 4.99
CA GLN A 23 -13.38 -5.81 5.59
C GLN A 23 -14.46 -6.81 5.16
N GLY A 24 -14.04 -8.07 4.97
CA GLY A 24 -14.95 -9.10 4.52
C GLY A 24 -15.30 -9.02 3.05
N VAL A 25 -14.55 -8.23 2.28
CA VAL A 25 -14.80 -8.00 0.85
C VAL A 25 -13.54 -8.26 0.02
N ASN A 26 -12.61 -9.04 0.57
CA ASN A 26 -11.38 -9.43 -0.11
C ASN A 26 -10.42 -8.26 -0.35
N TYR A 27 -10.51 -7.22 0.47
CA TYR A 27 -9.69 -6.02 0.25
C TYR A 27 -8.20 -6.30 0.47
N ARG A 28 -7.84 -6.95 1.59
CA ARG A 28 -6.42 -7.17 1.92
C ARG A 28 -5.72 -8.04 0.89
N TYR A 29 -6.37 -9.13 0.48
CA TYR A 29 -5.76 -10.03 -0.50
C TYR A 29 -5.59 -9.31 -1.84
N SER A 30 -6.60 -8.57 -2.27
CA SER A 30 -6.53 -7.84 -3.53
C SER A 30 -5.46 -6.76 -3.47
N ALA A 31 -5.35 -6.05 -2.32
CA ALA A 31 -4.31 -5.03 -2.15
C ALA A 31 -2.92 -5.65 -2.24
N MET A 32 -2.72 -6.79 -1.60
CA MET A 32 -1.44 -7.48 -1.66
C MET A 32 -1.11 -7.87 -3.10
N GLN A 33 -2.07 -8.42 -3.83
CA GLN A 33 -1.86 -8.79 -5.23
C GLN A 33 -1.47 -7.58 -6.07
N GLN A 34 -2.14 -6.45 -5.84
CA GLN A 34 -1.84 -5.24 -6.58
C GLN A 34 -0.43 -4.74 -6.25
N ALA A 35 -0.07 -4.73 -4.96
CA ALA A 35 1.24 -4.27 -4.54
C ALA A 35 2.34 -5.16 -5.13
N ILE A 36 2.14 -6.46 -5.11
CA ILE A 36 3.12 -7.40 -5.66
C ILE A 36 3.29 -7.16 -7.16
N SER A 37 2.19 -6.97 -7.90
CA SER A 37 2.28 -6.73 -9.33
C SER A 37 2.99 -5.42 -9.65
N LEU A 38 2.93 -4.46 -8.75
CA LEU A 38 3.63 -3.17 -8.89
C LEU A 38 5.03 -3.20 -8.28
N GLN A 39 5.43 -4.35 -7.74
CA GLN A 39 6.74 -4.53 -7.11
C GLN A 39 6.97 -3.58 -5.93
N LEU A 40 5.90 -3.31 -5.19
CA LEU A 40 5.98 -2.51 -3.98
C LEU A 40 6.15 -3.42 -2.77
N CYS A 41 6.68 -2.86 -1.69
CA CYS A 41 6.90 -3.57 -0.44
C CYS A 41 6.10 -2.94 0.68
N GLY A 42 5.83 -3.71 1.72
CA GLY A 42 5.09 -3.21 2.87
C GLY A 42 4.12 -4.24 3.42
N TRP A 43 2.98 -3.75 3.91
CA TRP A 43 1.99 -4.63 4.51
C TRP A 43 0.61 -3.99 4.48
N VAL A 44 -0.40 -4.83 4.69
CA VAL A 44 -1.80 -4.40 4.81
C VAL A 44 -2.44 -5.21 5.93
N LYS A 45 -3.30 -4.58 6.72
CA LYS A 45 -3.96 -5.27 7.83
C LYS A 45 -5.34 -4.69 8.10
N ASN A 46 -6.21 -5.51 8.69
CA ASN A 46 -7.49 -5.07 9.23
C ASN A 46 -7.27 -4.47 10.61
N ASN A 47 -8.01 -3.42 10.92
CA ASN A 47 -8.05 -2.84 12.25
C ASN A 47 -9.34 -3.25 12.97
N ALA A 48 -9.34 -3.15 14.29
CA ALA A 48 -10.48 -3.57 15.09
C ALA A 48 -11.71 -2.72 14.82
N ASP A 49 -11.54 -1.50 14.35
CA ASP A 49 -12.65 -0.56 14.12
C ASP A 49 -13.29 -0.70 12.73
N GLY A 50 -12.90 -1.72 11.97
CA GLY A 50 -13.47 -1.96 10.65
C GLY A 50 -12.69 -1.34 9.50
N THR A 51 -11.66 -0.55 9.80
CA THR A 51 -10.83 0.06 8.76
C THR A 51 -9.70 -0.86 8.37
N VAL A 52 -8.99 -0.50 7.30
CA VAL A 52 -7.81 -1.22 6.83
C VAL A 52 -6.64 -0.24 6.82
N SER A 53 -5.51 -0.68 7.33
CA SER A 53 -4.28 0.12 7.28
C SER A 53 -3.27 -0.54 6.37
N ALA A 54 -2.40 0.26 5.77
CA ALA A 54 -1.32 -0.25 4.94
C ALA A 54 -0.11 0.65 5.09
N HIS A 55 1.05 0.04 4.88
CA HIS A 55 2.32 0.75 4.73
C HIS A 55 2.90 0.30 3.41
N VAL A 56 3.25 1.24 2.54
CA VAL A 56 3.75 0.87 1.22
C VAL A 56 4.99 1.69 0.89
N GLU A 57 5.96 1.03 0.27
CA GLU A 57 7.25 1.62 -0.08
C GLU A 57 7.60 1.30 -1.52
N GLY A 58 8.20 2.26 -2.19
CA GLY A 58 8.71 2.08 -3.53
C GLY A 58 8.90 3.41 -4.23
N PRO A 59 9.11 3.39 -5.55
CA PRO A 59 9.19 4.64 -6.31
C PRO A 59 7.88 5.41 -6.22
N LYS A 60 7.98 6.72 -6.10
CA LYS A 60 6.81 7.54 -5.83
C LYS A 60 5.71 7.36 -6.86
N GLU A 61 6.06 7.32 -8.14
CA GLU A 61 5.05 7.19 -9.18
C GLU A 61 4.31 5.87 -9.10
N ILE A 62 5.02 4.82 -8.68
CA ILE A 62 4.41 3.50 -8.57
C ILE A 62 3.54 3.44 -7.32
N VAL A 63 4.00 4.05 -6.22
CA VAL A 63 3.19 4.14 -5.00
C VAL A 63 1.89 4.87 -5.30
N GLU A 64 1.94 5.90 -6.13
CA GLU A 64 0.73 6.64 -6.49
C GLU A 64 -0.28 5.78 -7.26
N LEU A 65 0.21 4.85 -8.08
CA LEU A 65 -0.69 3.90 -8.74
C LEU A 65 -1.38 3.01 -7.72
N PHE A 66 -0.67 2.59 -6.70
CA PHE A 66 -1.25 1.79 -5.63
C PHE A 66 -2.29 2.58 -4.85
N ILE A 67 -2.01 3.84 -4.56
CA ILE A 67 -2.97 4.71 -3.88
C ILE A 67 -4.27 4.81 -4.69
N ALA A 68 -4.14 5.00 -6.01
CA ALA A 68 -5.31 5.10 -6.88
C ALA A 68 -6.14 3.83 -6.80
N TRP A 69 -5.47 2.67 -6.80
CA TRP A 69 -6.18 1.41 -6.66
C TRP A 69 -6.89 1.31 -5.30
N CYS A 70 -6.21 1.74 -4.24
CA CYS A 70 -6.78 1.65 -2.89
C CYS A 70 -8.07 2.45 -2.76
N LYS A 71 -8.17 3.56 -3.48
CA LYS A 71 -9.38 4.39 -3.44
C LYS A 71 -10.55 3.72 -4.12
N GLN A 72 -10.30 2.79 -5.00
CA GLN A 72 -11.33 2.04 -5.68
C GLN A 72 -11.64 0.73 -4.98
N GLY A 73 -10.59 -0.04 -4.68
CA GLY A 73 -10.72 -1.35 -4.06
C GLY A 73 -11.24 -2.41 -5.00
N PRO A 74 -11.44 -3.64 -4.50
CA PRO A 74 -12.03 -4.71 -5.29
C PRO A 74 -13.53 -4.47 -5.47
N PRO A 75 -14.18 -5.25 -6.37
CA PRO A 75 -15.56 -4.96 -6.75
C PRO A 75 -16.57 -4.90 -5.61
N GLU A 76 -16.36 -5.68 -4.55
CA GLU A 76 -17.34 -5.72 -3.46
C GLU A 76 -17.08 -4.71 -2.37
N ALA A 77 -15.99 -3.96 -2.47
CA ALA A 77 -15.67 -2.96 -1.48
C ALA A 77 -16.39 -1.65 -1.79
N GLN A 78 -16.61 -0.87 -0.75
CA GLN A 78 -17.07 0.51 -0.88
C GLN A 78 -16.12 1.39 -0.08
N VAL A 79 -15.17 2.00 -0.77
CA VAL A 79 -14.18 2.86 -0.13
C VAL A 79 -14.78 4.24 0.00
N LEU A 80 -14.90 4.73 1.23
CA LEU A 80 -15.44 6.05 1.50
C LEU A 80 -14.37 7.10 1.62
N HIS A 81 -13.21 6.73 2.16
CA HIS A 81 -12.16 7.70 2.42
C HIS A 81 -10.83 6.99 2.58
N VAL A 82 -9.77 7.59 2.06
CA VAL A 82 -8.41 7.10 2.24
C VAL A 82 -7.57 8.26 2.78
N GLU A 83 -7.04 8.07 3.98
CA GLU A 83 -6.09 9.02 4.56
C GLU A 83 -4.69 8.58 4.22
N ILE A 84 -3.87 9.51 3.81
CA ILE A 84 -2.51 9.24 3.37
C ILE A 84 -1.55 10.10 4.18
N GLU A 85 -0.50 9.46 4.66
CA GLU A 85 0.47 10.13 5.53
C GLU A 85 1.86 9.69 5.12
N ASN A 86 2.76 10.64 4.94
CA ASN A 86 4.16 10.31 4.67
C ASN A 86 4.76 9.64 5.90
N THR A 87 5.66 8.70 5.67
CA THR A 87 6.34 8.03 6.75
C THR A 87 7.75 7.67 6.32
N GLU A 88 8.52 7.15 7.26
CA GLU A 88 9.88 6.72 7.00
C GLU A 88 9.89 5.36 6.34
N PRO A 89 10.74 5.14 5.34
CA PRO A 89 10.91 3.79 4.81
C PRO A 89 11.44 2.85 5.87
N LYS A 90 10.94 1.63 5.88
CA LYS A 90 11.37 0.59 6.80
C LYS A 90 12.18 -0.48 6.08
N ASN A 91 12.36 -0.33 4.77
CA ASN A 91 13.14 -1.25 3.95
C ASN A 91 12.57 -2.67 3.95
N PHE A 92 11.26 -2.77 3.83
CA PHE A 92 10.61 -4.06 3.65
C PHE A 92 11.09 -4.67 2.34
N THR A 93 11.14 -6.00 2.29
CA THR A 93 11.60 -6.73 1.11
C THR A 93 10.47 -7.43 0.37
N ASP A 94 9.27 -7.43 0.95
CA ASP A 94 8.12 -8.06 0.32
C ASP A 94 6.86 -7.30 0.74
N PHE A 95 5.71 -7.76 0.24
CA PHE A 95 4.43 -7.20 0.66
C PHE A 95 3.61 -8.31 1.28
N THR A 96 3.15 -8.10 2.52
CA THR A 96 2.49 -9.15 3.29
C THR A 96 1.17 -8.66 3.88
N ILE A 97 0.34 -9.61 4.26
CA ILE A 97 -0.84 -9.33 5.05
C ILE A 97 -0.49 -9.58 6.51
N LEU A 98 -0.70 -8.57 7.35
CA LEU A 98 -0.54 -8.74 8.79
C LEU A 98 -1.87 -9.13 9.41
N ARG A 99 -1.79 -9.99 10.43
CA ARG A 99 -2.99 -10.46 11.10
C ARG A 99 -3.24 -9.72 12.41
#